data_85f358987625fe1224a392bed940b0c9
#
_entry.id   85f358987625fe1224a392bed940b0c9
#
_cell.length_a   1.000
_cell.length_b   1.000
_cell.length_c   1.000
_cell.angle_alpha   90.00
_cell.angle_beta   90.00
_cell.angle_gamma   90.00
#
_symmetry.space_group_name_H-M   'P 1'
#
loop_
_entity.id
_entity.type
_entity.pdbx_description
1 polymer ?
#
loop_
_entity_poly.entity_id
_entity_poly.type
_entity_poly.pdbx_seq_one_letter_code
_entity_poly.pdbx_strand_id
1 'polypeptide(L)'
;MSVLVHETFEEGWQKSWKGDIKNAYLSGDALRLMFRNGDHYGCALYQEVPPCRHVKVSYMVRALGNWNSHSTGKTLGFADLRYKNKRGQSYGHGNRQPDPDGFSFRTWFGKTKDGFMPIGMYFYHLGQVPKWGDSVKVGQLKVGGNAVLFECEADFDEGFIRARVDGGDWVRHNLVVSDKTAVVWAWLDAYYGGPAVSPDNMAWDISDYKLENLGPDLEDPGIDWDAIARMIAEKEEAA
;
A
#
# COMPACT_ATOMS: atom_id res chain seq x y z
N MET A 1 11.11 -11.89 -15.09
CA MET A 1 10.84 -10.55 -14.53
C MET A 1 9.96 -9.80 -15.51
N SER A 2 8.79 -9.34 -15.09
CA SER A 2 7.87 -8.56 -15.92
C SER A 2 7.32 -7.36 -15.14
N VAL A 3 7.02 -6.28 -15.87
CA VAL A 3 6.34 -5.10 -15.29
C VAL A 3 4.85 -5.39 -15.27
N LEU A 4 4.24 -5.36 -14.08
CA LEU A 4 2.81 -5.56 -13.88
C LEU A 4 2.03 -4.25 -13.99
N VAL A 5 2.55 -3.19 -13.37
CA VAL A 5 2.00 -1.84 -13.41
C VAL A 5 3.16 -0.86 -13.53
N HIS A 6 3.05 0.11 -14.42
CA HIS A 6 3.92 1.28 -14.46
C HIS A 6 3.05 2.51 -14.68
N GLU A 7 3.00 3.38 -13.67
CA GLU A 7 2.13 4.55 -13.66
C GLU A 7 2.96 5.81 -13.43
N THR A 8 3.03 6.64 -14.46
CA THR A 8 3.72 7.93 -14.44
C THR A 8 2.79 9.08 -14.02
N PHE A 9 1.50 8.78 -13.81
CA PHE A 9 0.46 9.72 -13.42
C PHE A 9 0.29 10.90 -14.41
N GLU A 10 0.07 10.56 -15.66
CA GLU A 10 -0.26 11.51 -16.71
C GLU A 10 -1.79 11.71 -16.80
N GLU A 11 -2.23 12.60 -17.69
CA GLU A 11 -3.66 12.82 -17.92
C GLU A 11 -4.37 11.52 -18.33
N GLY A 12 -5.44 11.20 -17.61
CA GLY A 12 -6.22 9.97 -17.84
C GLY A 12 -5.76 8.75 -17.04
N TRP A 13 -4.77 8.88 -16.17
CA TRP A 13 -4.28 7.80 -15.29
C TRP A 13 -5.39 7.05 -14.54
N GLN A 14 -6.48 7.75 -14.17
CA GLN A 14 -7.61 7.16 -13.42
C GLN A 14 -8.27 5.99 -14.15
N LYS A 15 -8.14 5.91 -15.47
CA LYS A 15 -8.78 4.85 -16.28
C LYS A 15 -8.25 3.46 -15.95
N SER A 16 -7.02 3.38 -15.45
CA SER A 16 -6.35 2.13 -15.08
C SER A 16 -6.65 1.69 -13.65
N TRP A 17 -7.27 2.57 -12.84
CA TRP A 17 -7.49 2.33 -11.43
C TRP A 17 -8.98 2.28 -11.11
N LYS A 18 -9.35 1.39 -10.19
CA LYS A 18 -10.71 1.25 -9.64
C LYS A 18 -10.73 1.80 -8.22
N GLY A 19 -11.87 2.27 -7.74
CA GLY A 19 -12.07 2.71 -6.36
C GLY A 19 -12.30 4.21 -6.19
N ASP A 20 -12.09 4.72 -4.98
CA ASP A 20 -12.35 6.12 -4.61
C ASP A 20 -11.11 7.01 -4.81
N ILE A 21 -11.21 7.95 -5.74
CA ILE A 21 -10.16 8.93 -6.07
C ILE A 21 -10.33 10.27 -5.35
N LYS A 22 -11.32 10.41 -4.49
CA LYS A 22 -11.82 11.68 -3.91
C LYS A 22 -10.74 12.70 -3.54
N ASN A 23 -9.64 12.25 -2.97
CA ASN A 23 -8.57 13.11 -2.48
C ASN A 23 -7.23 12.85 -3.20
N ALA A 24 -7.28 12.37 -4.46
CA ALA A 24 -6.13 12.16 -5.31
C ALA A 24 -6.27 12.95 -6.60
N TYR A 25 -5.26 13.72 -6.99
CA TYR A 25 -5.27 14.53 -8.23
C TYR A 25 -3.86 14.78 -8.75
N LEU A 26 -3.76 15.10 -10.04
CA LEU A 26 -2.47 15.43 -10.65
C LEU A 26 -1.94 16.78 -10.14
N SER A 27 -0.65 16.84 -9.90
CA SER A 27 0.08 18.03 -9.50
C SER A 27 1.46 18.06 -10.18
N GLY A 28 1.50 18.64 -11.37
CA GLY A 28 2.66 18.51 -12.26
C GLY A 28 2.77 17.07 -12.77
N ASP A 29 3.94 16.47 -12.58
CA ASP A 29 4.31 15.11 -12.95
C ASP A 29 4.10 14.08 -11.82
N ALA A 30 3.27 14.42 -10.83
CA ALA A 30 3.02 13.58 -9.68
C ALA A 30 1.53 13.43 -9.38
N LEU A 31 1.16 12.30 -8.79
CA LEU A 31 -0.12 12.13 -8.12
C LEU A 31 -0.01 12.69 -6.70
N ARG A 32 -0.84 13.68 -6.40
CA ARG A 32 -0.98 14.23 -5.05
C ARG A 32 -2.07 13.50 -4.28
N LEU A 33 -1.68 12.89 -3.17
CA LEU A 33 -2.58 12.28 -2.21
C LEU A 33 -2.82 13.25 -1.06
N MET A 34 -4.07 13.71 -0.91
CA MET A 34 -4.46 14.65 0.15
C MET A 34 -5.04 13.92 1.36
N PHE A 35 -4.62 14.36 2.54
CA PHE A 35 -5.29 14.09 3.80
C PHE A 35 -5.92 15.39 4.27
N ARG A 36 -7.23 15.52 4.16
CA ARG A 36 -7.93 16.73 4.59
C ARG A 36 -8.09 16.75 6.09
N ASN A 37 -8.09 17.94 6.66
CA ASN A 37 -8.38 18.14 8.09
C ASN A 37 -9.69 17.44 8.47
N GLY A 38 -9.65 16.61 9.48
CA GLY A 38 -10.79 15.81 9.96
C GLY A 38 -11.04 14.50 9.22
N ASP A 39 -10.36 14.23 8.10
CA ASP A 39 -10.52 12.99 7.34
C ASP A 39 -9.54 11.89 7.79
N HIS A 40 -9.98 10.62 7.63
CA HIS A 40 -9.14 9.44 7.76
C HIS A 40 -8.54 9.02 6.41
N TYR A 41 -9.22 9.30 5.31
CA TYR A 41 -8.87 8.75 3.99
C TYR A 41 -8.47 9.83 3.01
N GLY A 42 -7.37 9.57 2.31
CA GLY A 42 -6.94 10.34 1.15
C GLY A 42 -7.53 9.78 -0.15
N CYS A 43 -7.32 8.50 -0.40
CA CYS A 43 -7.91 7.75 -1.53
C CYS A 43 -7.89 6.26 -1.20
N ALA A 44 -8.62 5.46 -2.00
CA ALA A 44 -8.60 4.00 -1.94
C ALA A 44 -8.72 3.44 -3.36
N LEU A 45 -7.59 3.25 -4.03
CA LEU A 45 -7.50 2.85 -5.42
C LEU A 45 -6.76 1.52 -5.55
N TYR A 46 -7.16 0.71 -6.52
CA TYR A 46 -6.50 -0.55 -6.82
C TYR A 46 -6.51 -0.84 -8.32
N GLN A 47 -5.54 -1.62 -8.74
CA GLN A 47 -5.47 -2.21 -10.06
C GLN A 47 -5.19 -3.70 -9.92
N GLU A 48 -5.98 -4.53 -10.60
CA GLU A 48 -5.77 -5.99 -10.62
C GLU A 48 -4.53 -6.33 -11.45
N VAL A 49 -3.77 -7.28 -10.94
CA VAL A 49 -2.58 -7.79 -11.62
C VAL A 49 -2.59 -9.32 -11.64
N PRO A 50 -1.94 -9.96 -12.60
CA PRO A 50 -1.75 -11.40 -12.59
C PRO A 50 -1.15 -11.85 -11.25
N PRO A 51 -1.59 -13.00 -10.69
CA PRO A 51 -1.05 -13.51 -9.43
C PRO A 51 0.46 -13.70 -9.50
N CYS A 52 1.17 -13.24 -8.48
CA CYS A 52 2.62 -13.40 -8.37
C CYS A 52 3.06 -13.54 -6.90
N ARG A 53 4.13 -14.30 -6.67
CA ARG A 53 4.63 -14.60 -5.32
C ARG A 53 5.93 -13.88 -4.98
N HIS A 54 6.62 -13.32 -5.98
CA HIS A 54 7.82 -12.52 -5.79
C HIS A 54 7.65 -11.18 -6.50
N VAL A 55 7.46 -10.12 -5.75
CA VAL A 55 7.15 -8.79 -6.28
C VAL A 55 8.06 -7.72 -5.75
N LYS A 56 8.23 -6.67 -6.54
CA LYS A 56 8.88 -5.44 -6.13
C LYS A 56 8.02 -4.25 -6.51
N VAL A 57 7.75 -3.35 -5.55
CA VAL A 57 7.20 -2.02 -5.82
C VAL A 57 8.28 -0.97 -5.62
N SER A 58 8.30 0.01 -6.51
CA SER A 58 9.13 1.20 -6.40
C SER A 58 8.36 2.45 -6.81
N TYR A 59 8.64 3.58 -6.19
CA TYR A 59 8.06 4.89 -6.54
C TYR A 59 8.82 6.01 -5.87
N MET A 60 8.78 7.19 -6.49
CA MET A 60 9.25 8.42 -5.87
C MET A 60 8.18 8.96 -4.92
N VAL A 61 8.59 9.40 -3.74
CA VAL A 61 7.67 9.95 -2.72
C VAL A 61 8.23 11.20 -2.08
N ARG A 62 7.36 12.17 -1.84
CA ARG A 62 7.69 13.44 -1.17
C ARG A 62 6.57 13.85 -0.20
N ALA A 63 6.90 14.08 1.07
CA ALA A 63 6.01 14.76 2.00
C ALA A 63 6.09 16.27 1.77
N LEU A 64 4.95 16.94 1.55
CA LEU A 64 4.94 18.39 1.29
C LEU A 64 5.25 19.21 2.54
N GLY A 65 5.58 20.49 2.35
CA GLY A 65 6.02 21.38 3.43
C GLY A 65 4.99 21.63 4.53
N ASN A 66 3.71 21.36 4.25
CA ASN A 66 2.62 21.41 5.24
C ASN A 66 2.39 20.08 5.98
N TRP A 67 3.23 19.07 5.74
CA TRP A 67 3.08 17.78 6.40
C TRP A 67 3.40 17.88 7.89
N ASN A 68 2.43 17.56 8.74
CA ASN A 68 2.56 17.62 10.20
C ASN A 68 1.78 16.45 10.85
N SER A 69 2.25 15.23 10.63
CA SER A 69 1.57 14.04 11.14
C SER A 69 1.80 13.88 12.65
N HIS A 70 0.71 13.83 13.41
CA HIS A 70 0.71 13.53 14.85
C HIS A 70 0.40 12.07 15.16
N SER A 71 0.14 11.27 14.13
CA SER A 71 -0.16 9.84 14.22
C SER A 71 0.60 9.08 13.14
N THR A 72 0.29 7.81 13.01
CA THR A 72 0.80 6.95 11.95
C THR A 72 -0.25 6.81 10.86
N GLY A 73 0.16 6.51 9.66
CA GLY A 73 -0.76 6.21 8.58
C GLY A 73 -0.10 5.32 7.54
N LYS A 74 -0.80 5.14 6.45
CA LYS A 74 -0.40 4.21 5.39
C LYS A 74 -0.71 4.84 4.05
N THR A 75 0.07 4.43 3.05
CA THR A 75 -0.12 4.86 1.67
C THR A 75 -0.03 3.65 0.75
N LEU A 76 0.69 3.73 -0.34
CA LEU A 76 0.77 2.73 -1.40
C LEU A 76 1.26 1.37 -0.93
N GLY A 77 0.89 0.35 -1.72
CA GLY A 77 1.36 -1.00 -1.48
C GLY A 77 0.89 -1.99 -2.52
N PHE A 78 0.79 -3.23 -2.10
CA PHE A 78 0.24 -4.35 -2.87
C PHE A 78 -0.42 -5.36 -1.93
N ALA A 79 -1.32 -6.18 -2.46
CA ALA A 79 -2.09 -7.06 -1.60
C ALA A 79 -2.60 -8.34 -2.29
N ASP A 80 -2.95 -9.32 -1.48
CA ASP A 80 -3.86 -10.38 -1.80
C ASP A 80 -5.19 -10.14 -1.07
N LEU A 81 -6.15 -9.56 -1.77
CA LEU A 81 -7.46 -9.24 -1.22
C LEU A 81 -8.56 -10.23 -1.64
N ARG A 82 -8.21 -11.35 -2.28
CA ARG A 82 -9.15 -12.41 -2.65
C ARG A 82 -9.85 -13.00 -1.42
N TYR A 83 -9.13 -13.04 -0.30
CA TYR A 83 -9.58 -13.63 0.96
C TYR A 83 -10.04 -12.55 1.92
N LYS A 84 -11.04 -11.78 1.52
CA LYS A 84 -11.67 -10.80 2.39
C LYS A 84 -12.54 -11.50 3.44
N ASN A 85 -12.45 -11.07 4.70
CA ASN A 85 -13.43 -11.47 5.70
C ASN A 85 -14.84 -10.98 5.28
N LYS A 86 -15.88 -11.52 5.96
CA LYS A 86 -17.30 -11.16 5.74
C LYS A 86 -17.62 -9.65 5.80
N ARG A 87 -16.67 -8.81 6.19
CA ARG A 87 -16.79 -7.35 6.26
C ARG A 87 -16.01 -6.62 5.16
N GLY A 88 -15.53 -7.33 4.14
CA GLY A 88 -14.74 -6.72 3.06
C GLY A 88 -13.34 -6.27 3.47
N GLN A 89 -12.90 -6.57 4.67
CA GLN A 89 -11.60 -6.21 5.19
C GLN A 89 -10.64 -7.33 4.85
N SER A 90 -9.64 -7.01 4.04
CA SER A 90 -8.48 -7.86 3.91
C SER A 90 -7.78 -7.86 5.25
N TYR A 91 -7.44 -9.02 5.73
CA TYR A 91 -6.36 -9.22 6.65
C TYR A 91 -6.35 -8.45 7.97
N GLY A 92 -6.45 -9.16 9.07
CA GLY A 92 -6.02 -8.69 10.37
C GLY A 92 -6.66 -7.42 10.90
N HIS A 93 -7.86 -7.05 10.45
CA HIS A 93 -8.52 -5.89 10.98
C HIS A 93 -8.96 -6.14 12.42
N GLY A 94 -8.32 -5.45 13.35
CA GLY A 94 -8.71 -5.32 14.73
C GLY A 94 -9.06 -6.61 15.49
N ASN A 95 -8.12 -7.24 16.16
CA ASN A 95 -8.27 -8.43 17.00
C ASN A 95 -8.54 -9.77 16.32
N ARG A 96 -8.42 -9.88 15.02
CA ARG A 96 -8.72 -11.13 14.34
C ARG A 96 -7.46 -11.73 13.78
N GLN A 97 -7.38 -13.05 13.89
CA GLN A 97 -6.44 -13.82 13.07
C GLN A 97 -6.66 -13.42 11.62
N PRO A 98 -5.58 -13.11 10.89
CA PRO A 98 -5.68 -12.90 9.47
C PRO A 98 -6.34 -14.10 8.81
N ASP A 99 -7.03 -13.88 7.68
CA ASP A 99 -7.36 -14.98 6.80
C ASP A 99 -6.03 -15.64 6.42
N PRO A 100 -5.85 -16.96 6.64
CA PRO A 100 -4.54 -17.59 6.47
C PRO A 100 -3.97 -17.44 5.06
N ASP A 101 -4.83 -17.21 4.08
CA ASP A 101 -4.44 -17.11 2.68
C ASP A 101 -4.29 -15.65 2.18
N GLY A 102 -4.65 -14.66 2.97
CA GLY A 102 -4.54 -13.25 2.59
C GLY A 102 -3.18 -12.61 2.93
N PHE A 103 -2.93 -11.45 2.37
CA PHE A 103 -1.74 -10.64 2.64
C PHE A 103 -2.02 -9.19 2.27
N SER A 104 -1.42 -8.25 2.99
CA SER A 104 -1.34 -6.88 2.51
C SER A 104 -0.10 -6.17 3.02
N PHE A 105 0.50 -5.39 2.13
CA PHE A 105 1.57 -4.46 2.44
C PHE A 105 1.13 -3.05 2.04
N ARG A 106 1.45 -2.08 2.89
CA ARG A 106 1.37 -0.64 2.61
C ARG A 106 2.58 0.07 3.17
N THR A 107 3.03 1.09 2.48
CA THR A 107 4.03 1.99 3.03
C THR A 107 3.45 2.70 4.24
N TRP A 108 4.15 2.60 5.34
CA TRP A 108 3.81 3.21 6.62
C TRP A 108 4.52 4.56 6.76
N PHE A 109 3.84 5.53 7.36
CA PHE A 109 4.46 6.74 7.84
C PHE A 109 4.19 6.93 9.34
N GLY A 110 5.15 7.55 10.04
CA GLY A 110 5.07 7.83 11.46
C GLY A 110 4.81 9.29 11.78
N LYS A 111 4.89 9.62 13.07
CA LYS A 111 4.75 10.99 13.57
C LYS A 111 5.90 11.85 13.06
N THR A 112 5.58 13.06 12.62
CA THR A 112 6.58 14.06 12.27
C THR A 112 7.29 14.58 13.53
N LYS A 113 8.61 14.64 13.46
CA LYS A 113 9.44 15.20 14.52
C LYS A 113 10.63 15.94 13.90
N ASP A 114 10.90 17.15 14.37
CA ASP A 114 12.05 17.98 13.95
C ASP A 114 12.15 18.14 12.40
N GLY A 115 11.01 18.26 11.72
CA GLY A 115 10.94 18.39 10.26
C GLY A 115 11.19 17.08 9.49
N PHE A 116 11.23 15.94 10.17
CA PHE A 116 11.37 14.62 9.55
C PHE A 116 10.18 13.72 9.88
N MET A 117 9.81 12.89 8.93
CA MET A 117 8.76 11.89 9.03
C MET A 117 9.35 10.51 8.80
N PRO A 118 9.23 9.57 9.74
CA PRO A 118 9.61 8.18 9.52
C PRO A 118 8.77 7.55 8.42
N ILE A 119 9.41 6.72 7.58
CA ILE A 119 8.77 5.92 6.56
C ILE A 119 9.21 4.46 6.68
N GLY A 120 8.33 3.53 6.32
CA GLY A 120 8.65 2.11 6.41
C GLY A 120 7.57 1.20 5.86
N MET A 121 7.56 -0.02 6.35
CA MET A 121 6.64 -1.08 5.97
C MET A 121 5.55 -1.24 7.02
N TYR A 122 4.30 -1.46 6.57
CA TYR A 122 3.20 -1.95 7.38
C TYR A 122 2.52 -3.10 6.65
N PHE A 123 2.51 -4.27 7.24
CA PHE A 123 2.00 -5.45 6.56
C PHE A 123 1.28 -6.39 7.50
N TYR A 124 0.33 -7.13 6.93
CA TYR A 124 -0.38 -8.20 7.57
C TYR A 124 0.03 -9.52 6.92
N HIS A 125 0.34 -10.51 7.74
CA HIS A 125 0.71 -11.84 7.29
C HIS A 125 0.33 -12.90 8.34
N LEU A 126 0.31 -14.18 7.97
CA LEU A 126 -0.13 -15.27 8.84
C LEU A 126 0.69 -15.36 10.14
N GLY A 127 1.97 -15.02 10.10
CA GLY A 127 2.89 -15.09 11.25
C GLY A 127 2.89 -13.85 12.15
N GLN A 128 2.06 -12.84 11.92
CA GLN A 128 2.06 -11.65 12.75
C GLN A 128 1.69 -11.94 14.20
N VAL A 129 2.43 -11.38 15.13
CA VAL A 129 2.18 -11.50 16.58
C VAL A 129 1.28 -10.38 17.10
N PRO A 130 1.46 -9.11 16.65
CA PRO A 130 0.64 -8.01 17.13
C PRO A 130 -0.82 -8.14 16.70
N LYS A 131 -1.71 -7.58 17.52
CA LYS A 131 -3.12 -7.40 17.16
C LYS A 131 -3.34 -6.69 15.83
N TRP A 132 -2.49 -5.73 15.54
CA TRP A 132 -2.39 -4.97 14.29
C TRP A 132 -1.22 -5.51 13.49
N GLY A 133 -1.16 -5.21 12.19
CA GLY A 133 -0.05 -5.62 11.34
C GLY A 133 1.32 -5.19 11.87
N ASP A 134 2.33 -5.84 11.40
CA ASP A 134 3.71 -5.49 11.73
C ASP A 134 4.09 -4.14 11.12
N SER A 135 4.85 -3.35 11.87
CA SER A 135 5.36 -2.04 11.45
C SER A 135 6.87 -2.00 11.59
N VAL A 136 7.55 -1.71 10.50
CA VAL A 136 9.02 -1.67 10.46
C VAL A 136 9.48 -0.34 9.87
N LYS A 137 10.23 0.46 10.65
CA LYS A 137 10.84 1.69 10.14
C LYS A 137 11.99 1.33 9.19
N VAL A 138 12.01 1.98 8.03
CA VAL A 138 13.04 1.77 6.99
C VAL A 138 13.93 3.00 6.83
N GLY A 139 13.34 4.19 6.90
CA GLY A 139 14.05 5.44 6.73
C GLY A 139 13.26 6.62 7.27
N GLN A 140 13.56 7.79 6.72
CA GLN A 140 12.83 9.02 7.03
C GLN A 140 12.85 9.98 5.86
N LEU A 141 11.78 10.77 5.70
CA LEU A 141 11.65 11.84 4.73
C LEU A 141 11.84 13.18 5.42
N LYS A 142 12.53 14.11 4.78
CA LYS A 142 12.50 15.52 5.18
C LYS A 142 11.20 16.13 4.68
N VAL A 143 10.40 16.70 5.58
CA VAL A 143 9.17 17.40 5.24
C VAL A 143 9.50 18.64 4.39
N GLY A 144 8.84 18.80 3.25
CA GLY A 144 9.16 19.83 2.27
C GLY A 144 10.49 19.64 1.54
N GLY A 145 11.14 18.46 1.70
CA GLY A 145 12.37 18.11 0.99
C GLY A 145 12.13 17.61 -0.42
N ASN A 146 13.20 17.10 -1.04
CA ASN A 146 13.14 16.44 -2.34
C ASN A 146 12.37 15.12 -2.25
N ALA A 147 11.86 14.65 -3.38
CA ALA A 147 11.36 13.29 -3.50
C ALA A 147 12.49 12.28 -3.30
N VAL A 148 12.17 11.16 -2.67
CA VAL A 148 13.08 10.03 -2.44
C VAL A 148 12.52 8.78 -3.09
N LEU A 149 13.38 7.88 -3.53
CA LEU A 149 12.99 6.57 -4.04
C LEU A 149 12.68 5.64 -2.86
N PHE A 150 11.46 5.15 -2.78
CA PHE A 150 11.08 4.06 -1.89
C PHE A 150 10.99 2.77 -2.69
N GLU A 151 11.62 1.71 -2.21
CA GLU A 151 11.56 0.38 -2.81
C GLU A 151 11.16 -0.64 -1.74
N CYS A 152 10.24 -1.54 -2.11
CA CYS A 152 9.86 -2.67 -1.27
C CYS A 152 9.74 -3.93 -2.11
N GLU A 153 10.31 -5.02 -1.63
CA GLU A 153 10.31 -6.34 -2.27
C GLU A 153 9.76 -7.36 -1.28
N ALA A 154 8.87 -8.23 -1.75
CA ALA A 154 8.37 -9.37 -0.99
C ALA A 154 8.52 -10.65 -1.82
N ASP A 155 9.11 -11.66 -1.21
CA ASP A 155 9.21 -13.01 -1.75
C ASP A 155 8.51 -13.97 -0.78
N PHE A 156 7.37 -14.52 -1.23
CA PHE A 156 6.54 -15.38 -0.41
C PHE A 156 7.09 -16.81 -0.33
N ASP A 157 7.89 -17.24 -1.30
CA ASP A 157 8.51 -18.56 -1.31
C ASP A 157 9.76 -18.58 -0.41
N GLU A 158 10.54 -17.51 -0.44
CA GLU A 158 11.69 -17.31 0.45
C GLU A 158 11.27 -16.74 1.83
N GLY A 159 10.01 -16.38 2.02
CA GLY A 159 9.44 -15.93 3.29
C GLY A 159 10.01 -14.61 3.80
N PHE A 160 10.13 -13.59 2.95
CA PHE A 160 10.59 -12.28 3.39
C PHE A 160 9.87 -11.10 2.74
N ILE A 161 9.91 -9.97 3.46
CA ILE A 161 9.68 -8.64 2.92
C ILE A 161 10.86 -7.74 3.30
N ARG A 162 11.31 -6.90 2.38
CA ARG A 162 12.37 -5.92 2.63
C ARG A 162 12.09 -4.61 1.93
N ALA A 163 12.55 -3.50 2.53
CA ALA A 163 12.44 -2.20 1.90
C ALA A 163 13.68 -1.34 2.15
N ARG A 164 13.85 -0.32 1.31
CA ARG A 164 14.90 0.70 1.44
C ARG A 164 14.44 2.04 0.92
N VAL A 165 15.20 3.08 1.25
CA VAL A 165 14.99 4.47 0.81
C VAL A 165 16.30 4.96 0.16
N ASP A 166 16.20 5.58 -1.01
CA ASP A 166 17.33 6.20 -1.75
C ASP A 166 18.54 5.29 -1.93
N GLY A 167 18.31 4.01 -2.25
CA GLY A 167 19.40 3.04 -2.45
C GLY A 167 20.20 2.69 -1.21
N GLY A 168 19.74 3.09 -0.02
CA GLY A 168 20.35 2.67 1.25
C GLY A 168 20.23 1.18 1.52
N ASP A 169 20.61 0.75 2.71
CA ASP A 169 20.56 -0.65 3.11
C ASP A 169 19.14 -1.21 3.15
N TRP A 170 18.99 -2.46 2.74
CA TRP A 170 17.74 -3.19 2.88
C TRP A 170 17.41 -3.51 4.33
N VAL A 171 16.26 -3.05 4.79
CA VAL A 171 15.67 -3.49 6.06
C VAL A 171 14.75 -4.66 5.76
N ARG A 172 15.12 -5.85 6.24
CA ARG A 172 14.40 -7.11 6.00
C ARG A 172 13.60 -7.55 7.21
N HIS A 173 12.43 -8.16 6.95
CA HIS A 173 11.58 -8.83 7.92
C HIS A 173 11.13 -10.19 7.37
N ASN A 174 10.97 -11.17 8.26
CA ASN A 174 10.47 -12.48 7.84
C ASN A 174 8.96 -12.46 7.65
N LEU A 175 8.49 -13.14 6.62
CA LEU A 175 7.07 -13.36 6.35
C LEU A 175 6.70 -14.83 6.59
N VAL A 176 5.49 -15.03 7.09
CA VAL A 176 4.82 -16.33 7.05
C VAL A 176 3.52 -16.12 6.30
N VAL A 177 3.39 -16.79 5.17
CA VAL A 177 2.20 -16.76 4.31
C VAL A 177 1.84 -18.19 3.92
N SER A 178 0.62 -18.42 3.43
CA SER A 178 0.24 -19.72 2.90
C SER A 178 0.80 -19.93 1.48
N ASP A 179 0.76 -21.16 1.01
CA ASP A 179 1.09 -21.53 -0.37
C ASP A 179 0.12 -20.93 -1.41
N LYS A 180 -1.10 -20.56 -0.98
CA LYS A 180 -2.12 -19.91 -1.82
C LYS A 180 -1.99 -18.40 -1.90
N THR A 181 -1.24 -17.78 -0.98
CA THR A 181 -1.07 -16.33 -0.97
C THR A 181 -0.30 -15.87 -2.20
N ALA A 182 -0.84 -14.89 -2.93
CA ALA A 182 -0.18 -14.24 -4.06
C ALA A 182 -0.57 -12.77 -4.12
N VAL A 183 0.31 -11.90 -4.60
CA VAL A 183 -0.06 -10.53 -4.92
C VAL A 183 -0.94 -10.52 -6.16
N VAL A 184 -2.11 -9.94 -6.06
CA VAL A 184 -3.10 -9.81 -7.14
C VAL A 184 -3.57 -8.38 -7.34
N TRP A 185 -3.14 -7.45 -6.47
CA TRP A 185 -3.49 -6.04 -6.55
C TRP A 185 -2.27 -5.14 -6.34
N ALA A 186 -2.10 -4.19 -7.26
CA ALA A 186 -1.43 -2.93 -6.98
C ALA A 186 -2.40 -2.06 -6.18
N TRP A 187 -1.92 -1.37 -5.14
CA TRP A 187 -2.79 -0.68 -4.19
C TRP A 187 -2.30 0.72 -3.85
N LEU A 188 -3.12 1.73 -4.16
CA LEU A 188 -2.92 3.13 -3.77
C LEU A 188 -3.95 3.46 -2.68
N ASP A 189 -3.62 3.20 -1.42
CA ASP A 189 -4.50 3.43 -0.28
C ASP A 189 -3.84 4.46 0.65
N ALA A 190 -4.43 5.64 0.75
CA ALA A 190 -3.95 6.70 1.62
C ALA A 190 -4.85 6.80 2.85
N TYR A 191 -4.34 6.34 3.99
CA TYR A 191 -5.07 6.23 5.25
C TYR A 191 -4.31 6.91 6.39
N TYR A 192 -4.96 7.84 7.09
CA TYR A 192 -4.49 8.40 8.34
C TYR A 192 -4.96 7.52 9.50
N GLY A 193 -4.02 6.98 10.30
CA GLY A 193 -4.24 5.76 11.01
C GLY A 193 -5.00 5.77 12.32
N GLY A 194 -5.55 4.61 12.65
CA GLY A 194 -6.26 4.35 13.91
C GLY A 194 -7.54 5.18 14.07
N PRO A 195 -7.89 5.59 15.28
CA PRO A 195 -9.02 6.51 15.53
C PRO A 195 -8.69 7.97 15.25
N ALA A 196 -7.43 8.29 14.92
CA ALA A 196 -6.99 9.66 14.66
C ALA A 196 -7.40 10.11 13.26
N VAL A 197 -7.85 11.35 13.16
CA VAL A 197 -8.08 12.06 11.92
C VAL A 197 -6.89 12.95 11.58
N SER A 198 -6.75 13.34 10.31
CA SER A 198 -5.72 14.29 9.90
C SER A 198 -5.90 15.61 10.65
N PRO A 199 -4.87 16.12 11.31
CA PRO A 199 -4.97 17.37 12.07
C PRO A 199 -5.00 18.61 11.15
N ASP A 200 -4.62 18.44 9.89
CA ASP A 200 -4.44 19.50 8.92
C ASP A 200 -4.66 19.01 7.50
N ASN A 201 -4.70 19.93 6.54
CA ASN A 201 -4.61 19.59 5.12
C ASN A 201 -3.17 19.26 4.78
N MET A 202 -2.84 17.96 4.71
CA MET A 202 -1.50 17.45 4.41
C MET A 202 -1.50 16.71 3.09
N ALA A 203 -0.36 16.65 2.43
CA ALA A 203 -0.27 15.91 1.18
C ALA A 203 1.08 15.21 0.98
N TRP A 204 1.02 14.14 0.22
CA TRP A 204 2.15 13.48 -0.41
C TRP A 204 2.06 13.61 -1.91
N ASP A 205 3.20 13.80 -2.55
CA ASP A 205 3.34 13.62 -3.98
C ASP A 205 4.02 12.27 -4.25
N ILE A 206 3.50 11.56 -5.22
CA ILE A 206 4.00 10.26 -5.67
C ILE A 206 4.17 10.32 -7.16
N SER A 207 5.29 9.83 -7.67
CA SER A 207 5.54 9.68 -9.10
C SER A 207 6.26 8.37 -9.40
N ASP A 208 6.22 7.96 -10.66
CA ASP A 208 6.92 6.78 -11.18
C ASP A 208 6.64 5.50 -10.36
N TYR A 209 5.34 5.23 -10.12
CA TYR A 209 4.93 4.01 -9.43
C TYR A 209 5.10 2.79 -10.34
N LYS A 210 5.86 1.81 -9.89
CA LYS A 210 6.13 0.59 -10.63
C LYS A 210 5.97 -0.63 -9.74
N LEU A 211 5.17 -1.60 -10.19
CA LEU A 211 5.05 -2.93 -9.59
C LEU A 211 5.57 -3.97 -10.59
N GLU A 212 6.48 -4.80 -10.15
CA GLU A 212 7.19 -5.81 -10.96
C GLU A 212 6.99 -7.20 -10.38
N ASN A 213 6.79 -8.19 -11.26
CA ASN A 213 6.93 -9.60 -10.92
C ASN A 213 8.41 -10.01 -11.12
N LEU A 214 9.06 -10.44 -10.05
CA LEU A 214 10.45 -10.91 -10.05
C LEU A 214 10.55 -12.44 -10.14
N GLY A 215 9.45 -13.15 -9.86
CA GLY A 215 9.35 -14.60 -9.93
C GLY A 215 8.87 -15.12 -11.28
N PRO A 216 8.61 -16.41 -11.38
CA PRO A 216 7.91 -17.00 -12.53
C PRO A 216 6.47 -16.48 -12.60
N ASP A 217 5.91 -16.47 -13.80
CA ASP A 217 4.48 -16.26 -13.97
C ASP A 217 3.74 -17.47 -13.41
N LEU A 218 2.76 -17.22 -12.56
CA LEU A 218 1.88 -18.27 -12.08
C LEU A 218 0.82 -18.56 -13.14
N GLU A 219 0.47 -19.83 -13.31
CA GLU A 219 -0.74 -20.16 -14.05
C GLU A 219 -1.92 -19.48 -13.35
N ASP A 220 -2.80 -18.87 -14.14
CA ASP A 220 -4.00 -18.23 -13.60
C ASP A 220 -4.82 -19.29 -12.84
N PRO A 221 -4.99 -19.18 -11.52
CA PRO A 221 -5.75 -20.17 -10.75
C PRO A 221 -7.26 -20.13 -11.05
N GLY A 222 -7.68 -19.48 -12.15
CA GLY A 222 -9.09 -19.34 -12.50
C GLY A 222 -9.85 -18.39 -11.54
N ILE A 223 -9.23 -17.32 -11.18
CA ILE A 223 -9.85 -16.30 -10.30
C ILE A 223 -11.08 -15.72 -11.01
N ASP A 224 -12.24 -15.94 -10.42
CA ASP A 224 -13.47 -15.27 -10.87
C ASP A 224 -13.45 -13.80 -10.39
N TRP A 225 -12.80 -12.96 -11.20
CA TRP A 225 -12.70 -11.52 -10.93
C TRP A 225 -14.08 -10.84 -10.88
N ASP A 226 -15.06 -11.36 -11.62
CA ASP A 226 -16.42 -10.85 -11.61
C ASP A 226 -17.13 -11.17 -10.29
N ALA A 227 -16.88 -12.35 -9.72
CA ALA A 227 -17.38 -12.69 -8.39
C ALA A 227 -16.77 -11.80 -7.31
N ILE A 228 -15.47 -11.50 -7.42
CA ILE A 228 -14.79 -10.58 -6.49
C ILE A 228 -15.34 -9.16 -6.66
N ALA A 229 -15.52 -8.68 -7.88
CA ALA A 229 -16.09 -7.37 -8.15
C ALA A 229 -17.54 -7.24 -7.64
N ARG A 230 -18.38 -8.28 -7.84
CA ARG A 230 -19.73 -8.34 -7.28
C ARG A 230 -19.71 -8.27 -5.74
N MET A 231 -18.84 -9.03 -5.10
CA MET A 231 -18.68 -8.98 -3.64
C MET A 231 -18.26 -7.60 -3.12
N ILE A 232 -17.53 -6.83 -3.90
CA ILE A 232 -17.14 -5.47 -3.56
C ILE A 232 -18.33 -4.53 -3.70
N ALA A 233 -19.05 -4.58 -4.81
CA ALA A 233 -20.21 -3.74 -5.10
C ALA A 233 -21.38 -3.95 -4.11
N GLU A 234 -21.72 -5.20 -3.79
CA GLU A 234 -22.77 -5.53 -2.80
C GLU A 234 -22.50 -4.99 -1.39
N LYS A 235 -21.28 -4.59 -1.11
CA LYS A 235 -20.86 -4.06 0.18
C LYS A 235 -20.83 -2.55 0.24
N GLU A 236 -20.65 -1.90 -0.89
CA GLU A 236 -20.77 -0.44 -1.01
C GLU A 236 -22.24 0.00 -0.90
N GLU A 237 -23.19 -0.85 -1.34
CA GLU A 237 -24.62 -0.60 -1.20
C GLU A 237 -25.17 -0.86 0.22
N ALA A 238 -24.43 -1.59 1.06
CA ALA A 238 -24.83 -1.96 2.42
C ALA A 238 -24.16 -1.12 3.54
N ALA A 239 -23.38 -0.09 3.18
CA ALA A 239 -22.63 0.78 4.10
C ALA A 239 -23.19 2.20 4.12
#